data_86143199f4b6218a9deff2ef3f5d7f35
#
_entry.id   86143199f4b6218a9deff2ef3f5d7f35
#
_cell.length_a   1.000
_cell.length_b   1.000
_cell.length_c   1.000
_cell.angle_alpha   90.00
_cell.angle_beta   90.00
_cell.angle_gamma   90.00
#
_symmetry.space_group_name_H-M   'P 1'
#
loop_
_entity.id
_entity.type
_entity.pdbx_description
1 polymer ?
#
loop_
_entity_poly.entity_id
_entity_poly.type
_entity_poly.pdbx_seq_one_letter_code
_entity_poly.pdbx_strand_id
1 'polypeptide(L)'
;MAWLQVHQTLKDHRKLFDAADQLEVEPPHMMGLLVSFWLWALDNAPTGSLSDITPRMISRAAQWDGDPEKLAKTLIRAGWIDEKEDGTLEIHDWY
;
A
#
# COMPACT_ATOMS: atom_id res chain seq x y z
N MET A 1 -2.16 -10.11 19.85
CA MET A 1 -2.81 -10.31 18.54
C MET A 1 -2.82 -8.99 17.76
N ALA A 2 -2.31 -9.03 16.55
CA ALA A 2 -2.32 -7.84 15.68
C ALA A 2 -3.70 -7.64 15.07
N TRP A 3 -4.08 -6.39 14.85
CA TRP A 3 -5.34 -6.05 14.20
C TRP A 3 -5.18 -4.78 13.39
N LEU A 4 -6.03 -4.65 12.38
CA LEU A 4 -6.00 -3.52 11.45
C LEU A 4 -7.23 -2.65 11.65
N GLN A 5 -7.02 -1.33 11.70
CA GLN A 5 -8.10 -0.36 11.76
C GLN A 5 -8.20 0.36 10.42
N VAL A 6 -9.35 0.23 9.77
CA VAL A 6 -9.61 0.89 8.49
C VAL A 6 -10.62 2.00 8.73
N HIS A 7 -10.26 3.22 8.36
CA HIS A 7 -11.13 4.38 8.51
C HIS A 7 -12.34 4.27 7.59
N GLN A 8 -13.52 4.63 8.09
CA GLN A 8 -14.74 4.60 7.30
C GLN A 8 -14.71 5.55 6.10
N THR A 9 -13.85 6.55 6.14
CA THR A 9 -13.70 7.51 5.03
C THR A 9 -12.74 7.03 3.94
N LEU A 10 -12.13 5.85 4.10
CA LEU A 10 -11.14 5.35 3.15
C LEU A 10 -11.68 5.27 1.72
N LYS A 11 -12.91 4.77 1.57
CA LYS A 11 -13.49 4.55 0.23
C LYS A 11 -13.66 5.83 -0.59
N ASP A 12 -13.73 6.99 0.08
CA ASP A 12 -13.93 8.28 -0.56
C ASP A 12 -12.69 9.16 -0.46
N HIS A 13 -11.57 8.61 0.05
CA HIS A 13 -10.36 9.39 0.28
C HIS A 13 -9.70 9.76 -1.05
N ARG A 14 -9.27 11.03 -1.16
CA ARG A 14 -8.60 11.53 -2.37
C ARG A 14 -7.39 10.68 -2.77
N LYS A 15 -6.59 10.24 -1.80
CA LYS A 15 -5.41 9.39 -2.07
C LYS A 15 -5.80 8.05 -2.68
N LEU A 16 -6.95 7.52 -2.28
CA LEU A 16 -7.45 6.27 -2.85
C LEU A 16 -7.81 6.46 -4.32
N PHE A 17 -8.54 7.53 -4.63
CA PHE A 17 -8.92 7.84 -6.00
C PHE A 17 -7.69 8.08 -6.88
N ASP A 18 -6.72 8.82 -6.35
CA ASP A 18 -5.47 9.10 -7.07
C ASP A 18 -4.71 7.80 -7.40
N ALA A 19 -4.57 6.91 -6.43
CA ALA A 19 -3.91 5.63 -6.66
C ALA A 19 -4.69 4.76 -7.66
N ALA A 20 -6.01 4.74 -7.55
CA ALA A 20 -6.86 3.99 -8.48
C ALA A 20 -6.69 4.49 -9.91
N ASP A 21 -6.65 5.81 -10.09
CA ASP A 21 -6.44 6.41 -11.41
C ASP A 21 -5.08 6.04 -11.99
N GLN A 22 -4.03 6.09 -11.18
CA GLN A 22 -2.68 5.75 -11.64
C GLN A 22 -2.56 4.29 -12.05
N LEU A 23 -3.26 3.38 -11.35
CA LEU A 23 -3.27 1.96 -11.69
C LEU A 23 -4.33 1.61 -12.73
N GLU A 24 -5.19 2.56 -13.08
CA GLU A 24 -6.28 2.35 -14.04
C GLU A 24 -7.25 1.26 -13.56
N VAL A 25 -7.58 1.29 -12.27
CA VAL A 25 -8.56 0.39 -11.64
C VAL A 25 -9.64 1.22 -10.96
N GLU A 26 -10.76 0.57 -10.66
CA GLU A 26 -11.83 1.24 -9.92
C GLU A 26 -11.48 1.39 -8.44
N PRO A 27 -11.99 2.42 -7.74
CA PRO A 27 -11.69 2.63 -6.33
C PRO A 27 -11.93 1.42 -5.42
N PRO A 28 -13.01 0.64 -5.54
CA PRO A 28 -13.17 -0.56 -4.72
C PRO A 28 -12.04 -1.58 -4.91
N HIS A 29 -11.53 -1.72 -6.14
CA HIS A 29 -10.40 -2.61 -6.43
C HIS A 29 -9.15 -2.09 -5.73
N MET A 30 -8.88 -0.78 -5.82
CA MET A 30 -7.73 -0.17 -5.15
C MET A 30 -7.81 -0.34 -3.63
N MET A 31 -9.00 -0.18 -3.06
CA MET A 31 -9.21 -0.38 -1.62
C MET A 31 -8.88 -1.81 -1.22
N GLY A 32 -9.29 -2.80 -2.03
CA GLY A 32 -8.97 -4.20 -1.80
C GLY A 32 -7.47 -4.47 -1.82
N LEU A 33 -6.76 -3.85 -2.77
CA LEU A 33 -5.30 -3.97 -2.86
C LEU A 33 -4.63 -3.43 -1.59
N LEU A 34 -5.05 -2.26 -1.12
CA LEU A 34 -4.50 -1.65 0.09
C LEU A 34 -4.78 -2.49 1.33
N VAL A 35 -6.02 -2.94 1.52
CA VAL A 35 -6.38 -3.74 2.70
C VAL A 35 -5.61 -5.05 2.69
N SER A 36 -5.50 -5.73 1.56
CA SER A 36 -4.73 -6.97 1.44
C SER A 36 -3.27 -6.74 1.81
N PHE A 37 -2.67 -5.65 1.31
CA PHE A 37 -1.30 -5.30 1.63
C PHE A 37 -1.12 -5.04 3.12
N TRP A 38 -2.01 -4.25 3.72
CA TRP A 38 -1.92 -3.92 5.15
C TRP A 38 -2.09 -5.14 6.04
N LEU A 39 -3.01 -6.06 5.69
CA LEU A 39 -3.20 -7.29 6.46
C LEU A 39 -1.94 -8.16 6.44
N TRP A 40 -1.30 -8.27 5.26
CA TRP A 40 -0.02 -8.95 5.14
C TRP A 40 1.05 -8.28 6.00
N ALA A 41 1.07 -6.94 6.00
CA ALA A 41 2.08 -6.17 6.73
C ALA A 41 1.96 -6.31 8.25
N LEU A 42 0.79 -6.59 8.79
CA LEU A 42 0.64 -6.83 10.22
C LEU A 42 1.56 -7.95 10.70
N ASP A 43 1.76 -8.98 9.88
CA ASP A 43 2.60 -10.12 10.23
C ASP A 43 4.03 -9.99 9.72
N ASN A 44 4.24 -9.32 8.60
CA ASN A 44 5.52 -9.34 7.89
C ASN A 44 6.29 -8.03 7.95
N ALA A 45 5.63 -6.92 8.29
CA ALA A 45 6.25 -5.62 8.45
C ALA A 45 5.58 -4.88 9.61
N PRO A 46 5.59 -5.45 10.82
CA PRO A 46 4.77 -4.95 11.93
C PRO A 46 5.13 -3.54 12.39
N THR A 47 6.35 -3.08 12.11
CA THR A 47 6.76 -1.70 12.43
C THR A 47 6.43 -0.71 11.31
N GLY A 48 5.91 -1.19 10.19
CA GLY A 48 5.66 -0.39 9.00
C GLY A 48 6.88 -0.22 8.10
N SER A 49 8.06 -0.67 8.55
CA SER A 49 9.28 -0.58 7.74
C SER A 49 9.27 -1.61 6.62
N LEU A 50 9.58 -1.15 5.41
CA LEU A 50 9.64 -1.99 4.20
C LEU A 50 11.08 -2.13 3.70
N SER A 51 12.07 -1.96 4.58
CA SER A 51 13.48 -1.93 4.19
C SER A 51 13.95 -3.19 3.47
N ASP A 52 13.40 -4.35 3.84
CA ASP A 52 13.76 -5.64 3.21
C ASP A 52 12.68 -6.16 2.27
N ILE A 53 11.75 -5.30 1.88
CA ILE A 53 10.58 -5.69 1.08
C ILE A 53 10.77 -5.17 -0.36
N THR A 54 10.67 -6.10 -1.32
CA THR A 54 10.79 -5.76 -2.75
C THR A 54 9.44 -5.38 -3.34
N PRO A 55 9.41 -4.67 -4.49
CA PRO A 55 8.14 -4.41 -5.18
C PRO A 55 7.35 -5.69 -5.49
N ARG A 56 8.02 -6.80 -5.82
CA ARG A 56 7.34 -8.08 -6.06
C ARG A 56 6.63 -8.58 -4.81
N MET A 57 7.24 -8.42 -3.64
CA MET A 57 6.62 -8.82 -2.37
C MET A 57 5.41 -7.96 -2.06
N ILE A 58 5.51 -6.65 -2.30
CA ILE A 58 4.37 -5.73 -2.12
C ILE A 58 3.22 -6.15 -3.06
N SER A 59 3.54 -6.42 -4.31
CA SER A 59 2.55 -6.82 -5.31
C SER A 59 1.83 -8.11 -4.92
N ARG A 60 2.58 -9.10 -4.45
CA ARG A 60 2.00 -10.36 -3.98
C ARG A 60 1.11 -10.15 -2.76
N ALA A 61 1.58 -9.33 -1.82
CA ALA A 61 0.83 -9.03 -0.60
C ALA A 61 -0.49 -8.35 -0.92
N ALA A 62 -0.48 -7.42 -1.88
CA ALA A 62 -1.68 -6.71 -2.31
C ALA A 62 -2.56 -7.55 -3.24
N GLN A 63 -2.05 -8.67 -3.75
CA GLN A 63 -2.71 -9.52 -4.75
C GLN A 63 -2.92 -8.78 -6.07
N TRP A 64 -1.93 -7.98 -6.45
CA TRP A 64 -1.90 -7.26 -7.71
C TRP A 64 -1.33 -8.17 -8.81
N ASP A 65 -2.01 -8.27 -9.93
CA ASP A 65 -1.60 -9.13 -11.04
C ASP A 65 -0.88 -8.38 -12.18
N GLY A 66 -0.69 -7.08 -12.03
CA GLY A 66 0.02 -6.27 -13.00
C GLY A 66 1.49 -6.11 -12.67
N ASP A 67 2.10 -5.05 -13.23
CA ASP A 67 3.52 -4.77 -13.03
C ASP A 67 3.81 -4.36 -11.57
N PRO A 68 4.65 -5.13 -10.83
CA PRO A 68 4.98 -4.79 -9.44
C PRO A 68 5.60 -3.41 -9.27
N GLU A 69 6.46 -3.00 -10.19
CA GLU A 69 7.09 -1.67 -10.12
C GLU A 69 6.06 -0.56 -10.25
N LYS A 70 5.07 -0.74 -11.11
CA LYS A 70 3.99 0.24 -11.28
C LYS A 70 3.19 0.38 -10.00
N LEU A 71 2.87 -0.74 -9.33
CA LEU A 71 2.15 -0.70 -8.06
C LEU A 71 2.95 0.03 -7.00
N ALA A 72 4.22 -0.32 -6.81
CA ALA A 72 5.08 0.30 -5.81
C ALA A 72 5.20 1.81 -6.04
N LYS A 73 5.45 2.23 -7.26
CA LYS A 73 5.54 3.65 -7.61
C LYS A 73 4.24 4.39 -7.34
N THR A 74 3.12 3.77 -7.66
CA THR A 74 1.80 4.35 -7.42
C THR A 74 1.56 4.57 -5.94
N LEU A 75 1.88 3.57 -5.10
CA LEU A 75 1.70 3.69 -3.65
C LEU A 75 2.58 4.81 -3.07
N ILE A 76 3.80 4.96 -3.58
CA ILE A 76 4.70 6.03 -3.16
C ILE A 76 4.15 7.39 -3.59
N ARG A 77 3.78 7.54 -4.85
CA ARG A 77 3.29 8.81 -5.41
C ARG A 77 1.98 9.26 -4.77
N ALA A 78 1.10 8.32 -4.48
CA ALA A 78 -0.19 8.63 -3.86
C ALA A 78 -0.09 8.86 -2.35
N GLY A 79 1.08 8.60 -1.75
CA GLY A 79 1.30 8.87 -0.34
C GLY A 79 0.90 7.73 0.60
N TRP A 80 0.73 6.51 0.09
CA TRP A 80 0.46 5.34 0.93
C TRP A 80 1.73 4.69 1.46
N ILE A 81 2.84 4.91 0.77
CA ILE A 81 4.18 4.50 1.20
C ILE A 81 5.07 5.73 1.18
N ASP A 82 5.81 5.94 2.26
CA ASP A 82 6.76 7.05 2.37
C ASP A 82 8.15 6.56 1.97
N GLU A 83 8.84 7.36 1.15
CA GLU A 83 10.24 7.11 0.80
C GLU A 83 11.11 8.07 1.59
N LYS A 84 12.03 7.53 2.36
CA LYS A 84 12.95 8.32 3.19
C LYS A 84 14.15 8.78 2.39
N GLU A 85 14.93 9.73 2.94
CA GLU A 85 16.10 10.30 2.29
C GLU A 85 17.16 9.26 1.91
N ASP A 86 17.27 8.20 2.72
CA ASP A 86 18.23 7.11 2.45
C ASP A 86 17.70 6.06 1.46
N GLY A 87 16.50 6.28 0.93
CA GLY A 87 15.88 5.37 -0.04
C GLY A 87 15.06 4.26 0.56
N THR A 88 15.01 4.15 1.90
CA THR A 88 14.19 3.13 2.54
C THR A 88 12.71 3.51 2.46
N LEU A 89 11.84 2.50 2.42
CA LEU A 89 10.39 2.68 2.33
C LEU A 89 9.72 2.34 3.65
N GLU A 90 8.59 2.99 3.90
CA GLU A 90 7.83 2.80 5.13
C GLU A 90 6.35 3.02 4.81
N ILE A 91 5.46 2.22 5.43
CA ILE A 91 4.02 2.42 5.23
C ILE A 91 3.62 3.71 5.94
N HIS A 92 2.92 4.59 5.22
CA HIS A 92 2.50 5.88 5.73
C HIS A 92 1.48 5.70 6.87
N ASP A 93 1.69 6.42 7.98
CA ASP A 93 0.77 6.41 9.14
C ASP A 93 0.41 5.00 9.61
N TRP A 94 1.42 4.13 9.71
CA TRP A 94 1.21 2.74 10.07
C TRP A 94 0.64 2.54 11.48
N TYR A 95 0.83 3.49 12.38
CA TYR A 95 0.45 3.36 13.79
C TYR A 95 -1.01 3.67 14.04
#